data_eaa8b5bea17d9439eaf2e7a812f8d52c
#
_entry.id   eaa8b5bea17d9439eaf2e7a812f8d52c
#
_cell.length_a   1.000
_cell.length_b   1.000
_cell.length_c   1.000
_cell.angle_alpha   90.00
_cell.angle_beta   90.00
_cell.angle_gamma   90.00
#
_symmetry.space_group_name_H-M   'P 1'
#
loop_
_entity.id
_entity.type
_entity.pdbx_description
1 polymer ?
#
loop_
_entity_poly.entity_id
_entity_poly.type
_entity_poly.pdbx_seq_one_letter_code
_entity_poly.pdbx_strand_id
1 'polypeptide(L)'
;RYPDRVLLLVTNFCSVYCRYCTRGRMVGSVGERSVKKGDIELALDYIQRTTTIRDVLISGGDPLSLDDDRLEYVLKRLRKIKHVEFIRIGSKQPVVQPMRITPELTRMLKRYHPLWMSLHFTHADELTPEVAEACARLADAGIPLGSQTVLLKGVNDDLDSLRTLMHGLLRNRVKPYYLYQCDPISGSAH
;
A
#
# COMPACT_ATOMS: atom_id res chain seq x y z
N ARG A 1 14.17 2.61 -14.49
CA ARG A 1 13.13 2.99 -13.54
C ARG A 1 12.24 4.02 -14.19
N TYR A 2 11.12 4.36 -13.58
CA TYR A 2 10.12 5.21 -14.20
C TYR A 2 10.53 6.69 -14.05
N PRO A 3 10.55 7.48 -15.12
CA PRO A 3 10.96 8.90 -15.05
C PRO A 3 9.90 9.81 -14.44
N ASP A 4 8.64 9.35 -14.39
CA ASP A 4 7.44 10.09 -14.04
C ASP A 4 6.79 9.66 -12.71
N ARG A 5 7.47 8.80 -11.95
CA ARG A 5 6.94 8.21 -10.70
C ARG A 5 7.89 8.36 -9.54
N VAL A 6 7.31 8.50 -8.36
CA VAL A 6 8.06 8.54 -7.12
C VAL A 6 7.39 7.69 -6.04
N LEU A 7 8.23 7.10 -5.19
CA LEU A 7 7.82 6.44 -3.96
C LEU A 7 7.97 7.44 -2.81
N LEU A 8 6.85 7.81 -2.18
CA LEU A 8 6.82 8.70 -1.02
C LEU A 8 6.71 7.85 0.25
N LEU A 9 7.77 7.85 1.07
CA LEU A 9 7.79 7.13 2.34
C LEU A 9 7.27 8.06 3.44
N VAL A 10 6.13 7.70 4.05
CA VAL A 10 5.44 8.54 5.06
C VAL A 10 5.56 8.00 6.48
N THR A 11 5.96 6.75 6.63
CA THR A 11 6.16 6.08 7.92
C THR A 11 7.14 4.93 7.77
N ASN A 12 7.78 4.52 8.85
CA ASN A 12 8.54 3.28 8.94
C ASN A 12 7.88 2.23 9.85
N PHE A 13 6.64 2.47 10.25
CA PHE A 13 5.87 1.54 11.07
C PHE A 13 4.98 0.65 10.20
N CYS A 14 4.83 -0.62 10.59
CA CYS A 14 3.87 -1.58 10.05
C CYS A 14 3.17 -2.31 11.20
N SER A 15 1.93 -2.73 11.00
CA SER A 15 1.22 -3.60 11.95
C SER A 15 1.72 -5.04 11.89
N VAL A 16 2.37 -5.45 10.79
CA VAL A 16 3.04 -6.74 10.62
C VAL A 16 4.37 -6.56 9.90
N TYR A 17 5.33 -7.41 10.23
CA TYR A 17 6.65 -7.41 9.60
C TYR A 17 6.75 -8.60 8.66
N CYS A 18 6.50 -8.36 7.38
CA CYS A 18 6.56 -9.40 6.35
C CYS A 18 7.98 -9.93 6.22
N ARG A 19 8.15 -11.26 6.27
CA ARG A 19 9.46 -11.92 6.16
C ARG A 19 10.18 -11.61 4.85
N TYR A 20 9.43 -11.38 3.78
CA TYR A 20 9.91 -11.03 2.44
C TYR A 20 10.03 -9.51 2.21
N CYS A 21 10.05 -8.70 3.26
CA CYS A 21 10.07 -7.25 3.12
C CYS A 21 11.42 -6.73 2.64
N THR A 22 11.47 -6.15 1.44
CA THR A 22 12.70 -5.54 0.88
C THR A 22 13.20 -4.33 1.68
N ARG A 23 12.34 -3.75 2.52
CA ARG A 23 12.64 -2.64 3.42
C ARG A 23 12.77 -3.06 4.89
N GLY A 24 12.93 -4.36 5.17
CA GLY A 24 12.99 -4.88 6.54
C GLY A 24 14.06 -4.23 7.43
N ARG A 25 15.14 -3.66 6.83
CA ARG A 25 16.17 -2.92 7.58
C ARG A 25 15.75 -1.50 7.97
N MET A 26 14.72 -0.95 7.37
CA MET A 26 14.23 0.42 7.60
C MET A 26 12.92 0.42 8.41
N VAL A 27 12.12 -0.64 8.25
CA VAL A 27 10.81 -0.78 8.89
C VAL A 27 10.99 -1.29 10.32
N GLY A 28 10.22 -0.73 11.26
CA GLY A 28 10.26 -1.11 12.67
C GLY A 28 11.34 -0.44 13.49
N SER A 29 12.21 0.39 12.90
CA SER A 29 13.19 1.16 13.66
C SER A 29 12.50 2.30 14.41
N VAL A 30 12.75 2.35 15.73
CA VAL A 30 12.28 3.41 16.61
C VAL A 30 13.40 4.45 16.80
N GLY A 31 13.04 5.71 17.03
CA GLY A 31 13.99 6.77 17.33
C GLY A 31 14.45 7.56 16.08
N GLU A 32 15.76 7.77 15.91
CA GLU A 32 16.32 8.68 14.89
C GLU A 32 15.96 8.31 13.44
N ARG A 33 15.62 7.04 13.17
CA ARG A 33 15.21 6.55 11.85
C ARG A 33 13.71 6.67 11.58
N SER A 34 12.94 7.22 12.50
CA SER A 34 11.51 7.46 12.25
C SER A 34 11.32 8.59 11.26
N VAL A 35 10.37 8.43 10.33
CA VAL A 35 10.00 9.49 9.37
C VAL A 35 9.38 10.65 10.15
N LYS A 36 10.05 11.81 10.11
CA LYS A 36 9.61 13.04 10.79
C LYS A 36 8.74 13.88 9.84
N LYS A 37 7.96 14.78 10.41
CA LYS A 37 7.15 15.71 9.62
C LYS A 37 8.02 16.54 8.65
N GLY A 38 9.21 16.96 9.06
CA GLY A 38 10.14 17.68 8.20
C GLY A 38 10.60 16.88 6.98
N ASP A 39 10.81 15.56 7.13
CA ASP A 39 11.19 14.69 6.00
C ASP A 39 10.06 14.59 4.97
N ILE A 40 8.81 14.54 5.45
CA ILE A 40 7.63 14.54 4.57
C ILE A 40 7.53 15.86 3.82
N GLU A 41 7.75 17.01 4.48
CA GLU A 41 7.76 18.31 3.83
C GLU A 41 8.83 18.42 2.74
N LEU A 42 10.04 17.99 3.03
CA LEU A 42 11.15 17.99 2.05
C LEU A 42 10.80 17.11 0.84
N ALA A 43 10.18 15.95 1.07
CA ALA A 43 9.76 15.06 0.00
C ALA A 43 8.62 15.67 -0.85
N LEU A 44 7.65 16.33 -0.21
CA LEU A 44 6.56 17.02 -0.90
C LEU A 44 7.07 18.21 -1.72
N ASP A 45 8.03 18.98 -1.19
CA ASP A 45 8.67 20.08 -1.89
C ASP A 45 9.49 19.58 -3.10
N TYR A 46 10.16 18.44 -2.96
CA TYR A 46 10.81 17.78 -4.09
C TYR A 46 9.82 17.42 -5.19
N ILE A 47 8.71 16.77 -4.83
CA ILE A 47 7.65 16.41 -5.79
C ILE A 47 7.11 17.68 -6.46
N GLN A 48 6.85 18.74 -5.70
CA GLN A 48 6.31 20.00 -6.22
C GLN A 48 7.25 20.67 -7.23
N ARG A 49 8.57 20.60 -7.01
CA ARG A 49 9.58 21.20 -7.92
C ARG A 49 9.88 20.32 -9.13
N THR A 50 9.62 19.02 -9.07
CA THR A 50 9.93 18.07 -10.13
C THR A 50 8.69 17.82 -10.97
N THR A 51 8.43 18.70 -11.94
CA THR A 51 7.18 18.73 -12.73
C THR A 51 6.95 17.52 -13.62
N THR A 52 7.96 16.67 -13.82
CA THR A 52 7.83 15.40 -14.54
C THR A 52 7.13 14.31 -13.73
N ILE A 53 7.05 14.48 -12.39
CA ILE A 53 6.38 13.50 -11.52
C ILE A 53 4.88 13.68 -11.61
N ARG A 54 4.19 12.71 -12.20
CA ARG A 54 2.72 12.70 -12.29
C ARG A 54 2.07 11.58 -11.46
N ASP A 55 2.84 10.60 -11.00
CA ASP A 55 2.38 9.40 -10.27
C ASP A 55 3.13 9.29 -8.94
N VAL A 56 2.40 9.36 -7.82
CA VAL A 56 2.98 9.26 -6.48
C VAL A 56 2.44 8.02 -5.79
N LEU A 57 3.33 7.07 -5.48
CA LEU A 57 3.02 5.91 -4.65
C LEU A 57 3.37 6.22 -3.18
N ILE A 58 2.37 6.43 -2.35
CA ILE A 58 2.52 6.55 -0.90
C ILE A 58 2.79 5.16 -0.32
N SER A 59 3.87 5.05 0.44
CA SER A 59 4.37 3.82 1.03
C SER A 59 5.18 4.13 2.29
N GLY A 60 6.14 3.27 2.64
CA GLY A 60 6.99 3.44 3.81
C GLY A 60 7.16 2.11 4.52
N GLY A 61 6.80 2.05 5.80
CA GLY A 61 6.22 0.86 6.41
C GLY A 61 4.85 0.63 5.78
N ASP A 62 3.79 0.79 6.51
CA ASP A 62 2.45 0.76 5.91
C ASP A 62 1.75 2.11 6.11
N PRO A 63 1.39 2.85 5.05
CA PRO A 63 0.78 4.18 5.16
C PRO A 63 -0.53 4.21 5.93
N LEU A 64 -1.32 3.12 5.89
CA LEU A 64 -2.57 3.03 6.64
C LEU A 64 -2.38 2.77 8.14
N SER A 65 -1.13 2.62 8.61
CA SER A 65 -0.80 2.64 10.02
C SER A 65 -0.76 4.06 10.62
N LEU A 66 -0.72 5.10 9.78
CA LEU A 66 -0.88 6.47 10.22
C LEU A 66 -2.32 6.72 10.70
N ASP A 67 -2.48 7.68 11.62
CA ASP A 67 -3.79 8.24 11.91
C ASP A 67 -4.37 8.96 10.67
N ASP A 68 -5.69 9.13 10.66
CA ASP A 68 -6.40 9.71 9.52
C ASP A 68 -5.95 11.14 9.23
N ASP A 69 -5.67 11.93 10.25
CA ASP A 69 -5.25 13.34 10.09
C ASP A 69 -3.89 13.46 9.39
N ARG A 70 -2.93 12.61 9.76
CA ARG A 70 -1.62 12.57 9.12
C ARG A 70 -1.69 12.08 7.68
N LEU A 71 -2.47 11.03 7.45
CA LEU A 71 -2.67 10.52 6.10
C LEU A 71 -3.36 11.57 5.22
N GLU A 72 -4.41 12.20 5.74
CA GLU A 72 -5.14 13.25 5.04
C GLU A 72 -4.25 14.47 4.72
N TYR A 73 -3.40 14.85 5.66
CA TYR A 73 -2.44 15.93 5.44
C TYR A 73 -1.59 15.68 4.19
N VAL A 74 -1.02 14.47 4.05
CA VAL A 74 -0.21 14.10 2.88
C VAL A 74 -1.04 14.13 1.59
N LEU A 75 -2.24 13.54 1.61
CA LEU A 75 -3.14 13.51 0.46
C LEU A 75 -3.52 14.93 0.01
N LYS A 76 -3.88 15.78 0.97
CA LYS A 76 -4.24 17.19 0.72
C LYS A 76 -3.09 17.99 0.11
N ARG A 77 -1.86 17.76 0.58
CA ARG A 77 -0.66 18.40 0.03
C ARG A 77 -0.40 17.94 -1.40
N LEU A 78 -0.46 16.64 -1.67
CA LEU A 78 -0.25 16.08 -3.00
C LEU A 78 -1.31 16.57 -4.01
N ARG A 79 -2.58 16.66 -3.63
CA ARG A 79 -3.65 17.15 -4.52
C ARG A 79 -3.56 18.63 -4.87
N LYS A 80 -2.78 19.42 -4.13
CA LYS A 80 -2.47 20.82 -4.50
C LYS A 80 -1.39 20.94 -5.57
N ILE A 81 -0.63 19.87 -5.84
CA ILE A 81 0.41 19.84 -6.85
C ILE A 81 -0.22 19.50 -8.21
N LYS A 82 -0.30 20.49 -9.11
CA LYS A 82 -1.08 20.41 -10.35
C LYS A 82 -0.66 19.29 -11.32
N HIS A 83 0.63 18.95 -11.35
CA HIS A 83 1.17 17.92 -12.24
C HIS A 83 1.05 16.49 -11.67
N VAL A 84 0.64 16.33 -10.39
CA VAL A 84 0.35 15.01 -9.83
C VAL A 84 -1.05 14.57 -10.26
N GLU A 85 -1.08 13.67 -11.24
CA GLU A 85 -2.33 13.16 -11.83
C GLU A 85 -2.97 12.10 -10.94
N PHE A 86 -2.19 11.11 -10.48
CA PHE A 86 -2.71 10.05 -9.61
C PHE A 86 -1.87 9.86 -8.36
N ILE A 87 -2.58 9.41 -7.32
CA ILE A 87 -1.99 8.98 -6.06
C ILE A 87 -2.31 7.50 -5.90
N ARG A 88 -1.33 6.73 -5.48
CA ARG A 88 -1.50 5.33 -5.12
C ARG A 88 -1.06 5.11 -3.67
N ILE A 89 -1.75 4.23 -2.96
CA ILE A 89 -1.38 3.80 -1.62
C ILE A 89 -1.06 2.31 -1.66
N GLY A 90 0.16 1.94 -1.27
CA GLY A 90 0.54 0.54 -1.10
C GLY A 90 0.38 0.12 0.35
N SER A 91 -0.48 -0.87 0.63
CA SER A 91 -0.80 -1.27 2.01
C SER A 91 -1.11 -2.76 2.14
N LYS A 92 -0.75 -3.35 3.27
CA LYS A 92 -1.21 -4.66 3.73
C LYS A 92 -2.25 -4.54 4.85
N GLN A 93 -2.50 -3.35 5.34
CA GLN A 93 -3.41 -3.07 6.46
C GLN A 93 -4.83 -3.64 6.25
N PRO A 94 -5.47 -3.51 5.05
CA PRO A 94 -6.79 -4.10 4.84
C PRO A 94 -6.82 -5.62 5.01
N VAL A 95 -5.67 -6.28 4.85
CA VAL A 95 -5.50 -7.74 4.96
C VAL A 95 -5.23 -8.18 6.39
N VAL A 96 -4.36 -7.45 7.11
CA VAL A 96 -3.87 -7.87 8.44
C VAL A 96 -4.58 -7.19 9.59
N GLN A 97 -5.25 -6.07 9.33
CA GLN A 97 -6.03 -5.31 10.30
C GLN A 97 -7.25 -4.68 9.60
N PRO A 98 -8.20 -5.49 9.10
CA PRO A 98 -9.33 -5.01 8.30
C PRO A 98 -10.20 -3.98 9.03
N MET A 99 -10.28 -4.03 10.36
CA MET A 99 -11.00 -3.05 11.18
C MET A 99 -10.45 -1.62 11.05
N ARG A 100 -9.22 -1.45 10.56
CA ARG A 100 -8.66 -0.12 10.23
C ARG A 100 -9.40 0.56 9.08
N ILE A 101 -10.07 -0.20 8.24
CA ILE A 101 -10.81 0.34 7.08
C ILE A 101 -12.21 0.75 7.54
N THR A 102 -12.28 1.87 8.24
CA THR A 102 -13.54 2.41 8.75
C THR A 102 -14.31 3.20 7.69
N PRO A 103 -15.62 3.42 7.89
CA PRO A 103 -16.40 4.32 7.03
C PRO A 103 -15.84 5.75 6.99
N GLU A 104 -15.25 6.24 8.08
CA GLU A 104 -14.63 7.55 8.18
C GLU A 104 -13.41 7.65 7.29
N LEU A 105 -12.51 6.65 7.37
CA LEU A 105 -11.33 6.55 6.52
C LEU A 105 -11.73 6.53 5.04
N THR A 106 -12.67 5.67 4.64
CA THR A 106 -13.06 5.56 3.23
C THR A 106 -13.74 6.83 2.72
N ARG A 107 -14.53 7.52 3.56
CA ARG A 107 -15.12 8.81 3.27
C ARG A 107 -14.06 9.91 3.09
N MET A 108 -13.01 9.87 3.90
CA MET A 108 -11.85 10.76 3.77
C MET A 108 -11.12 10.49 2.46
N LEU A 109 -10.74 9.23 2.18
CA LEU A 109 -9.99 8.85 0.97
C LEU A 109 -10.73 9.21 -0.32
N LYS A 110 -12.06 9.06 -0.36
CA LYS A 110 -12.92 9.42 -1.50
C LYS A 110 -12.74 10.88 -1.96
N ARG A 111 -12.38 11.79 -1.08
CA ARG A 111 -12.18 13.22 -1.41
C ARG A 111 -10.93 13.49 -2.24
N TYR A 112 -10.03 12.47 -2.34
CA TYR A 112 -8.71 12.62 -2.96
C TYR A 112 -8.54 11.83 -4.26
N HIS A 113 -9.65 11.54 -4.95
CA HIS A 113 -9.58 10.93 -6.28
C HIS A 113 -8.85 11.83 -7.31
N PRO A 114 -8.23 11.22 -8.34
CA PRO A 114 -8.07 9.79 -8.58
C PRO A 114 -7.06 9.14 -7.63
N LEU A 115 -7.55 8.23 -6.79
CA LEU A 115 -6.79 7.48 -5.80
C LEU A 115 -6.91 5.99 -6.09
N TRP A 116 -5.77 5.26 -6.09
CA TRP A 116 -5.69 3.83 -6.30
C TRP A 116 -5.09 3.15 -5.08
N MET A 117 -5.46 1.91 -4.83
CA MET A 117 -4.88 1.15 -3.73
C MET A 117 -4.27 -0.15 -4.23
N SER A 118 -3.01 -0.38 -3.85
CA SER A 118 -2.27 -1.61 -4.11
C SER A 118 -2.22 -2.42 -2.81
N LEU A 119 -2.95 -3.54 -2.78
CA LEU A 119 -3.09 -4.39 -1.60
C LEU A 119 -2.12 -5.58 -1.65
N HIS A 120 -1.48 -5.86 -0.54
CA HIS A 120 -0.54 -6.98 -0.45
C HIS A 120 -1.25 -8.24 0.05
N PHE A 121 -1.57 -9.15 -0.88
CA PHE A 121 -2.08 -10.48 -0.59
C PHE A 121 -1.03 -11.54 -0.90
N THR A 122 -0.90 -12.54 -0.04
CA THR A 122 0.07 -13.62 -0.18
C THR A 122 -0.62 -14.98 -0.38
N HIS A 123 -1.70 -15.26 0.36
CA HIS A 123 -2.40 -16.53 0.33
C HIS A 123 -3.92 -16.36 0.39
N ALA A 124 -4.66 -17.37 -0.06
CA ALA A 124 -6.13 -17.33 -0.07
C ALA A 124 -6.74 -17.28 1.34
N ASP A 125 -6.06 -17.83 2.34
CA ASP A 125 -6.49 -17.79 3.75
C ASP A 125 -6.52 -16.37 4.34
N GLU A 126 -5.88 -15.41 3.69
CA GLU A 126 -5.99 -14.00 4.05
C GLU A 126 -7.34 -13.37 3.66
N LEU A 127 -8.15 -14.05 2.83
CA LEU A 127 -9.45 -13.58 2.35
C LEU A 127 -10.58 -13.93 3.33
N THR A 128 -10.49 -13.44 4.55
CA THR A 128 -11.52 -13.62 5.58
C THR A 128 -12.77 -12.75 5.30
N PRO A 129 -13.92 -13.02 5.94
CA PRO A 129 -15.10 -12.16 5.82
C PRO A 129 -14.83 -10.69 6.16
N GLU A 130 -14.01 -10.41 7.18
CA GLU A 130 -13.64 -9.05 7.59
C GLU A 130 -12.79 -8.35 6.53
N VAL A 131 -11.89 -9.09 5.89
CA VAL A 131 -11.09 -8.58 4.76
C VAL A 131 -11.97 -8.29 3.56
N ALA A 132 -12.94 -9.16 3.27
CA ALA A 132 -13.92 -8.95 2.21
C ALA A 132 -14.73 -7.67 2.43
N GLU A 133 -15.19 -7.42 3.67
CA GLU A 133 -15.86 -6.17 4.03
C GLU A 133 -14.95 -4.95 3.87
N ALA A 134 -13.69 -5.03 4.30
CA ALA A 134 -12.74 -3.93 4.15
C ALA A 134 -12.50 -3.59 2.68
N CYS A 135 -12.31 -4.60 1.83
CA CYS A 135 -12.21 -4.43 0.37
C CYS A 135 -13.49 -3.83 -0.23
N ALA A 136 -14.67 -4.30 0.23
CA ALA A 136 -15.95 -3.77 -0.21
C ALA A 136 -16.08 -2.27 0.12
N ARG A 137 -15.78 -1.86 1.35
CA ARG A 137 -15.83 -0.44 1.76
C ARG A 137 -14.94 0.44 0.89
N LEU A 138 -13.73 -0.01 0.57
CA LEU A 138 -12.80 0.72 -0.31
C LEU A 138 -13.34 0.81 -1.74
N ALA A 139 -13.84 -0.31 -2.29
CA ALA A 139 -14.37 -0.36 -3.64
C ALA A 139 -15.67 0.46 -3.76
N ASP A 140 -16.56 0.46 -2.75
CA ASP A 140 -17.79 1.27 -2.70
C ASP A 140 -17.47 2.78 -2.59
N ALA A 141 -16.33 3.13 -2.01
CA ALA A 141 -15.83 4.50 -2.04
C ALA A 141 -15.28 4.93 -3.42
N GLY A 142 -15.33 4.02 -4.42
CA GLY A 142 -14.83 4.28 -5.78
C GLY A 142 -13.31 4.16 -5.91
N ILE A 143 -12.64 3.52 -4.96
CA ILE A 143 -11.18 3.31 -4.99
C ILE A 143 -10.87 2.02 -5.75
N PRO A 144 -10.20 2.07 -6.91
CA PRO A 144 -9.77 0.88 -7.62
C PRO A 144 -8.74 0.10 -6.79
N LEU A 145 -8.94 -1.21 -6.67
CA LEU A 145 -8.10 -2.11 -5.89
C LEU A 145 -7.30 -3.03 -6.81
N GLY A 146 -5.99 -3.09 -6.63
CA GLY A 146 -5.11 -4.04 -7.29
C GLY A 146 -4.27 -4.81 -6.27
N SER A 147 -4.06 -6.12 -6.48
CA SER A 147 -3.21 -6.91 -5.61
C SER A 147 -1.75 -6.88 -6.03
N GLN A 148 -0.88 -6.98 -5.04
CA GLN A 148 0.53 -7.32 -5.19
C GLN A 148 0.76 -8.62 -4.41
N THR A 149 1.25 -9.64 -5.10
CA THR A 149 1.52 -10.95 -4.51
C THR A 149 2.97 -11.32 -4.74
N VAL A 150 3.68 -11.66 -3.69
CA VAL A 150 5.04 -12.20 -3.76
C VAL A 150 4.97 -13.71 -3.75
N LEU A 151 5.64 -14.37 -4.70
CA LEU A 151 5.76 -15.82 -4.75
C LEU A 151 6.71 -16.29 -3.65
N LEU A 152 6.22 -17.17 -2.79
CA LEU A 152 6.94 -17.71 -1.65
C LEU A 152 6.90 -19.24 -1.69
N LYS A 153 8.08 -19.85 -1.70
CA LYS A 153 8.23 -21.31 -1.72
C LYS A 153 7.52 -21.95 -0.53
N GLY A 154 6.74 -22.98 -0.81
CA GLY A 154 5.97 -23.73 0.20
C GLY A 154 4.77 -22.96 0.80
N VAL A 155 4.41 -21.81 0.23
CA VAL A 155 3.26 -21.00 0.68
C VAL A 155 2.23 -20.81 -0.44
N ASN A 156 2.67 -20.32 -1.59
CA ASN A 156 1.80 -20.01 -2.72
C ASN A 156 2.46 -20.26 -4.07
N ASP A 157 3.42 -21.19 -4.12
CA ASP A 157 4.19 -21.53 -5.32
C ASP A 157 3.60 -22.70 -6.10
N ASP A 158 2.40 -23.14 -5.75
CA ASP A 158 1.64 -24.14 -6.50
C ASP A 158 0.44 -23.52 -7.24
N LEU A 159 -0.01 -24.22 -8.28
CA LEU A 159 -1.06 -23.73 -9.18
C LEU A 159 -2.42 -23.58 -8.47
N ASP A 160 -2.76 -24.48 -7.56
CA ASP A 160 -4.08 -24.48 -6.91
C ASP A 160 -4.18 -23.38 -5.87
N SER A 161 -3.13 -23.15 -5.08
CA SER A 161 -3.02 -22.01 -4.15
C SER A 161 -3.15 -20.69 -4.89
N LEU A 162 -2.42 -20.50 -5.99
CA LEU A 162 -2.50 -19.29 -6.81
C LEU A 162 -3.87 -19.12 -7.45
N ARG A 163 -4.44 -20.18 -8.01
CA ARG A 163 -5.80 -20.13 -8.61
C ARG A 163 -6.83 -19.71 -7.57
N THR A 164 -6.79 -20.32 -6.40
CA THR A 164 -7.72 -20.01 -5.30
C THR A 164 -7.59 -18.56 -4.85
N LEU A 165 -6.37 -18.07 -4.68
CA LEU A 165 -6.11 -16.68 -4.35
C LEU A 165 -6.64 -15.73 -5.43
N MET A 166 -6.30 -15.96 -6.71
CA MET A 166 -6.68 -15.06 -7.82
C MET A 166 -8.20 -14.98 -7.97
N HIS A 167 -8.91 -16.12 -7.90
CA HIS A 167 -10.38 -16.14 -7.94
C HIS A 167 -10.99 -15.47 -6.70
N GLY A 168 -10.41 -15.68 -5.53
CA GLY A 168 -10.83 -15.04 -4.30
C GLY A 168 -10.68 -13.51 -4.35
N LEU A 169 -9.57 -13.01 -4.88
CA LEU A 169 -9.35 -11.58 -5.10
C LEU A 169 -10.43 -10.97 -5.99
N LEU A 170 -10.72 -11.61 -7.14
CA LEU A 170 -11.74 -11.11 -8.07
C LEU A 170 -13.13 -11.06 -7.42
N ARG A 171 -13.52 -12.08 -6.65
CA ARG A 171 -14.76 -12.08 -5.88
C ARG A 171 -14.86 -10.92 -4.88
N ASN A 172 -13.71 -10.48 -4.36
CA ASN A 172 -13.60 -9.34 -3.45
C ASN A 172 -13.32 -8.00 -4.16
N ARG A 173 -13.52 -7.95 -5.49
CA ARG A 173 -13.32 -6.74 -6.32
C ARG A 173 -11.89 -6.21 -6.28
N VAL A 174 -10.91 -7.08 -6.02
CA VAL A 174 -9.49 -6.78 -6.07
C VAL A 174 -8.92 -7.38 -7.36
N LYS A 175 -8.44 -6.53 -8.26
CA LYS A 175 -7.82 -6.99 -9.51
C LYS A 175 -6.46 -7.62 -9.20
N PRO A 176 -6.17 -8.88 -9.57
CA PRO A 176 -4.80 -9.40 -9.59
C PRO A 176 -3.95 -8.51 -10.52
N TYR A 177 -2.91 -7.89 -9.97
CA TYR A 177 -2.19 -6.85 -10.71
C TYR A 177 -0.70 -7.13 -10.83
N TYR A 178 -0.02 -7.41 -9.72
CA TYR A 178 1.39 -7.79 -9.72
C TYR A 178 1.61 -9.15 -9.09
N LEU A 179 2.44 -9.95 -9.76
CA LEU A 179 3.03 -11.17 -9.24
C LEU A 179 4.54 -10.97 -9.23
N TYR A 180 5.14 -10.97 -8.05
CA TYR A 180 6.56 -10.73 -7.86
C TYR A 180 7.29 -12.01 -7.49
N GLN A 181 8.44 -12.25 -8.10
CA GLN A 181 9.41 -13.16 -7.54
C GLN A 181 9.94 -12.58 -6.22
N CYS A 182 10.15 -13.44 -5.21
CA CYS A 182 10.73 -12.99 -3.96
C CYS A 182 12.16 -12.49 -4.17
N ASP A 183 12.46 -11.29 -3.69
CA ASP A 183 13.80 -10.74 -3.76
C ASP A 183 14.76 -11.50 -2.82
N PRO A 184 16.03 -11.67 -3.19
CA PRO A 184 17.05 -12.31 -2.35
C PRO A 184 17.47 -11.38 -1.21
N ILE A 185 16.68 -11.33 -0.17
CA ILE A 185 16.93 -10.57 1.05
C ILE A 185 17.28 -11.52 2.21
N SER A 186 17.85 -10.98 3.28
CA SER A 186 18.12 -11.77 4.50
C SER A 186 16.83 -12.38 5.03
N GLY A 187 16.80 -13.69 5.19
CA GLY A 187 15.64 -14.46 5.66
C GLY A 187 14.68 -14.97 4.56
N SER A 188 14.97 -14.74 3.27
CA SER A 188 14.15 -15.21 2.14
C SER A 188 14.89 -16.16 1.18
N ALA A 189 16.04 -16.70 1.58
CA ALA A 189 16.90 -17.52 0.73
C ALA A 189 16.52 -19.03 0.67
N HIS A 190 15.31 -19.39 1.09
CA HIS A 190 14.84 -20.80 1.13
C HIS A 190 13.87 -21.13 0.01
#